data_db788e4567053a9eb096ace0ae5f937b
#
_entry.id   db788e4567053a9eb096ace0ae5f937b
#
_cell.length_a   1.000
_cell.length_b   1.000
_cell.length_c   1.000
_cell.angle_alpha   90.00
_cell.angle_beta   90.00
_cell.angle_gamma   90.00
#
_symmetry.space_group_name_H-M   'P 1'
#
loop_
_entity.id
_entity.type
_entity.pdbx_description
1 polymer ?
#
loop_
_entity_poly.entity_id
_entity_poly.type
_entity_poly.pdbx_seq_one_letter_code
_entity_poly.pdbx_strand_id
1 'polypeptide(L)'
;MAEAGILHEDDRVELIAGKIIQMAAIGSRYAACVKRLIKLLVREVGDSGVVGAQDPIILPDSSEPEPDVTVLRPRDDFYAAGHPVPEDVLLLIEVLNTSLEYDREVKLPLYVRAGIPEVWIVDLVNEKIHTYSQPAARSYANVSSTV
;
A
#
# COMPACT_ATOMS: atom_id res chain seq x y z
N MET A 1 -10.48 -4.91 14.66
CA MET A 1 -10.61 -6.31 14.29
C MET A 1 -12.09 -6.68 14.23
N ALA A 2 -12.49 -7.40 13.21
CA ALA A 2 -13.86 -7.87 13.12
C ALA A 2 -14.12 -8.95 14.17
N GLU A 3 -15.30 -8.93 14.76
CA GLU A 3 -15.71 -9.99 15.66
C GLU A 3 -15.85 -11.32 14.92
N ALA A 4 -15.60 -12.42 15.62
CA ALA A 4 -15.65 -13.74 15.00
C ALA A 4 -17.03 -13.99 14.41
N GLY A 5 -17.08 -14.34 13.15
CA GLY A 5 -18.32 -14.65 12.44
C GLY A 5 -19.15 -13.46 12.02
N ILE A 6 -18.64 -12.22 12.19
CA ILE A 6 -19.40 -11.00 11.88
C ILE A 6 -18.69 -10.17 10.79
N LEU A 7 -18.02 -10.82 9.86
CA LEU A 7 -17.51 -10.16 8.67
C LEU A 7 -18.62 -10.12 7.61
N HIS A 8 -18.86 -8.93 7.09
CA HIS A 8 -19.80 -8.71 5.99
C HIS A 8 -19.02 -8.56 4.69
N GLU A 9 -19.66 -8.78 3.56
CA GLU A 9 -19.03 -8.64 2.24
C GLU A 9 -18.43 -7.27 2.01
N ASP A 10 -19.03 -6.24 2.61
CA ASP A 10 -18.60 -4.85 2.45
C ASP A 10 -17.43 -4.47 3.39
N ASP A 11 -17.05 -5.34 4.30
CA ASP A 11 -15.99 -5.03 5.24
C ASP A 11 -14.63 -5.06 4.54
N ARG A 12 -13.86 -3.99 4.75
CA ARG A 12 -12.49 -3.90 4.25
C ARG A 12 -11.57 -4.41 5.33
N VAL A 13 -10.83 -5.48 5.00
CA VAL A 13 -9.90 -6.10 5.96
C VAL A 13 -8.55 -6.37 5.30
N GLU A 14 -7.52 -6.42 6.13
CA GLU A 14 -6.18 -6.83 5.72
C GLU A 14 -5.72 -7.97 6.61
N LEU A 15 -4.89 -8.85 6.08
CA LEU A 15 -4.21 -9.88 6.87
C LEU A 15 -2.80 -9.40 7.16
N ILE A 16 -2.51 -9.14 8.44
CA ILE A 16 -1.22 -8.63 8.89
C ILE A 16 -0.69 -9.51 10.01
N ALA A 17 0.43 -10.16 9.77
CA ALA A 17 1.10 -11.03 10.76
C ALA A 17 0.14 -12.03 11.40
N GLY A 18 -0.71 -12.66 10.59
CA GLY A 18 -1.67 -13.67 11.04
C GLY A 18 -2.94 -13.11 11.64
N LYS A 19 -3.12 -11.80 11.66
CA LYS A 19 -4.32 -11.15 12.23
C LYS A 19 -5.14 -10.50 11.14
N ILE A 20 -6.46 -10.60 11.26
CA ILE A 20 -7.39 -9.89 10.39
C ILE A 20 -7.62 -8.50 10.99
N ILE A 21 -7.24 -7.48 10.24
CA ILE A 21 -7.36 -6.09 10.66
C ILE A 21 -8.44 -5.42 9.83
N GLN A 22 -9.45 -4.85 10.49
CA GLN A 22 -10.49 -4.12 9.81
C GLN A 22 -9.99 -2.72 9.47
N MET A 23 -10.17 -2.34 8.20
CA MET A 23 -9.75 -1.03 7.71
C MET A 23 -10.82 0.00 8.00
N ALA A 24 -10.41 1.28 8.12
CA ALA A 24 -11.34 2.38 8.30
C ALA A 24 -12.23 2.55 7.07
N ALA A 25 -13.42 3.11 7.30
CA ALA A 25 -14.33 3.44 6.21
C ALA A 25 -13.71 4.48 5.27
N ILE A 26 -14.05 4.41 3.98
CA ILE A 26 -13.54 5.34 2.97
C ILE A 26 -14.30 6.65 3.03
N GLY A 27 -13.60 7.74 3.37
CA GLY A 27 -14.13 9.08 3.26
C GLY A 27 -13.91 9.68 1.88
N SER A 28 -14.63 10.75 1.55
CA SER A 28 -14.54 11.37 0.22
C SER A 28 -13.20 12.02 -0.07
N ARG A 29 -12.55 12.61 0.93
CA ARG A 29 -11.24 13.23 0.77
C ARG A 29 -10.16 12.17 0.46
N TYR A 30 -10.22 11.06 1.18
CA TYR A 30 -9.35 9.92 0.95
C TYR A 30 -9.56 9.35 -0.47
N ALA A 31 -10.83 9.10 -0.82
CA ALA A 31 -11.16 8.56 -2.14
C ALA A 31 -10.72 9.48 -3.29
N ALA A 32 -10.86 10.79 -3.11
CA ALA A 32 -10.41 11.77 -4.11
C ALA A 32 -8.90 11.73 -4.27
N CYS A 33 -8.16 11.60 -3.18
CA CYS A 33 -6.70 11.49 -3.22
C CYS A 33 -6.26 10.25 -4.00
N VAL A 34 -6.87 9.10 -3.70
CA VAL A 34 -6.56 7.85 -4.41
C VAL A 34 -6.84 7.99 -5.91
N LYS A 35 -7.96 8.60 -6.29
CA LYS A 35 -8.30 8.81 -7.70
C LYS A 35 -7.28 9.70 -8.42
N ARG A 36 -6.84 10.77 -7.75
CA ARG A 36 -5.81 11.65 -8.32
C ARG A 36 -4.48 10.94 -8.50
N LEU A 37 -4.09 10.13 -7.52
CA LEU A 37 -2.87 9.35 -7.61
C LEU A 37 -2.95 8.35 -8.77
N ILE A 38 -4.06 7.65 -8.92
CA ILE A 38 -4.24 6.69 -10.00
C ILE A 38 -4.12 7.41 -11.35
N LYS A 39 -4.81 8.52 -11.52
CA LYS A 39 -4.78 9.27 -12.76
C LYS A 39 -3.36 9.74 -13.10
N LEU A 40 -2.65 10.29 -12.12
CA LEU A 40 -1.28 10.74 -12.29
C LEU A 40 -0.36 9.59 -12.66
N LEU A 41 -0.42 8.49 -11.92
CA LEU A 41 0.48 7.36 -12.13
C LEU A 41 0.22 6.64 -13.45
N VAL A 42 -1.02 6.47 -13.84
CA VAL A 42 -1.35 5.86 -15.14
C VAL A 42 -0.73 6.68 -16.27
N ARG A 43 -0.82 8.00 -16.18
CA ARG A 43 -0.23 8.88 -17.18
C ARG A 43 1.30 8.80 -17.21
N GLU A 44 1.92 8.85 -16.03
CA GLU A 44 3.39 8.87 -15.94
C GLU A 44 4.03 7.51 -16.20
N VAL A 45 3.40 6.45 -15.77
CA VAL A 45 3.93 5.09 -15.90
C VAL A 45 3.70 4.53 -17.31
N GLY A 46 2.54 4.80 -17.91
CA GLY A 46 2.21 4.29 -19.23
C GLY A 46 2.36 2.78 -19.32
N ASP A 47 3.08 2.32 -20.34
CA ASP A 47 3.31 0.88 -20.55
C ASP A 47 4.47 0.32 -19.70
N SER A 48 5.13 1.15 -18.91
CA SER A 48 6.26 0.73 -18.07
C SER A 48 5.83 -0.03 -16.81
N GLY A 49 4.54 -0.09 -16.53
CA GLY A 49 4.04 -0.77 -15.35
C GLY A 49 2.53 -0.89 -15.36
N VAL A 50 2.03 -1.52 -14.31
CA VAL A 50 0.59 -1.70 -14.09
C VAL A 50 0.24 -0.97 -12.80
N VAL A 51 -0.75 -0.09 -12.85
CA VAL A 51 -1.22 0.63 -11.66
C VAL A 51 -2.38 -0.14 -11.06
N GLY A 52 -2.22 -0.55 -9.80
CA GLY A 52 -3.25 -1.25 -9.04
C GLY A 52 -3.81 -0.38 -7.92
N ALA A 53 -5.02 -0.67 -7.49
CA ALA A 53 -5.67 0.07 -6.43
C ALA A 53 -6.35 -0.88 -5.45
N GLN A 54 -5.91 -0.82 -4.20
CA GLN A 54 -6.51 -1.57 -3.09
C GLN A 54 -6.52 -3.09 -3.28
N ASP A 55 -5.53 -3.60 -4.00
CA ASP A 55 -5.35 -5.03 -4.23
C ASP A 55 -4.32 -5.61 -3.26
N PRO A 56 -4.48 -6.87 -2.85
CA PRO A 56 -3.52 -7.49 -1.94
C PRO A 56 -2.14 -7.68 -2.57
N ILE A 57 -1.12 -7.61 -1.72
CA ILE A 57 0.23 -8.07 -2.04
C ILE A 57 0.53 -9.23 -1.10
N ILE A 58 1.10 -10.31 -1.61
CA ILE A 58 1.44 -11.47 -0.80
C ILE A 58 2.88 -11.33 -0.30
N LEU A 59 3.06 -11.14 1.00
CA LEU A 59 4.39 -11.02 1.61
C LEU A 59 4.92 -12.39 2.07
N PRO A 60 6.27 -12.52 2.24
CA PRO A 60 6.86 -13.80 2.62
C PRO A 60 6.36 -14.38 3.95
N ASP A 61 5.95 -13.53 4.89
CA ASP A 61 5.40 -13.96 6.19
C ASP A 61 3.91 -14.30 6.13
N SER A 62 3.35 -14.42 4.92
CA SER A 62 1.93 -14.65 4.65
C SER A 62 1.02 -13.47 4.99
N SER A 63 1.58 -12.29 5.28
CA SER A 63 0.78 -11.08 5.35
C SER A 63 0.26 -10.70 3.97
N GLU A 64 -0.95 -10.17 3.92
CA GLU A 64 -1.59 -9.72 2.68
C GLU A 64 -2.15 -8.31 2.88
N PRO A 65 -1.27 -7.30 2.96
CA PRO A 65 -1.75 -5.92 3.03
C PRO A 65 -2.42 -5.52 1.72
N GLU A 66 -3.32 -4.56 1.80
CA GLU A 66 -4.01 -4.00 0.64
C GLU A 66 -3.65 -2.52 0.54
N PRO A 67 -2.48 -2.21 -0.01
CA PRO A 67 -2.09 -0.81 -0.18
C PRO A 67 -3.06 -0.06 -1.09
N ASP A 68 -3.17 1.24 -0.86
CA ASP A 68 -4.14 2.04 -1.59
C ASP A 68 -3.83 2.14 -3.08
N VAL A 69 -2.55 2.27 -3.42
CA VAL A 69 -2.11 2.30 -4.83
C VAL A 69 -0.78 1.58 -4.94
N THR A 70 -0.62 0.84 -6.02
CA THR A 70 0.65 0.18 -6.35
C THR A 70 1.03 0.45 -7.79
N VAL A 71 2.33 0.48 -8.06
CA VAL A 71 2.86 0.40 -9.40
C VAL A 71 3.63 -0.90 -9.48
N LEU A 72 3.21 -1.78 -10.38
CA LEU A 72 3.74 -3.12 -10.53
C LEU A 72 4.50 -3.26 -11.83
N ARG A 73 5.39 -4.23 -11.89
CA ARG A 73 6.07 -4.57 -13.15
C ARG A 73 5.05 -4.99 -14.20
N PRO A 74 5.28 -4.69 -15.49
CA PRO A 74 4.36 -5.13 -16.55
C PRO A 74 4.24 -6.64 -16.56
N ARG A 75 3.03 -7.12 -16.76
CA ARG A 75 2.73 -8.53 -16.91
C ARG A 75 1.51 -8.67 -17.81
N ASP A 76 1.61 -9.54 -18.82
CA ASP A 76 0.59 -9.62 -19.87
C ASP A 76 -0.79 -10.00 -19.34
N ASP A 77 -0.86 -10.79 -18.26
CA ASP A 77 -2.14 -11.20 -17.68
C ASP A 77 -2.66 -10.18 -16.65
N PHE A 78 -1.97 -9.07 -16.42
CA PHE A 78 -2.35 -8.07 -15.42
C PHE A 78 -2.59 -8.68 -14.03
N TYR A 79 -1.77 -9.69 -13.70
CA TYR A 79 -1.84 -10.40 -12.41
C TYR A 79 -3.13 -11.21 -12.23
N ALA A 80 -3.75 -11.64 -13.35
CA ALA A 80 -4.94 -12.48 -13.29
C ALA A 80 -4.68 -13.85 -12.69
N ALA A 81 -3.47 -14.39 -12.84
CA ALA A 81 -3.11 -15.71 -12.33
C ALA A 81 -2.78 -15.71 -10.82
N GLY A 82 -2.60 -14.56 -10.22
CA GLY A 82 -2.31 -14.46 -8.79
C GLY A 82 -1.92 -13.05 -8.39
N HIS A 83 -2.06 -12.74 -7.10
CA HIS A 83 -1.70 -11.44 -6.58
C HIS A 83 -0.19 -11.22 -6.65
N PRO A 84 0.26 -9.96 -6.78
CA PRO A 84 1.69 -9.68 -6.86
C PRO A 84 2.42 -10.03 -5.57
N VAL A 85 3.70 -10.35 -5.72
CA VAL A 85 4.65 -10.56 -4.63
C VAL A 85 5.62 -9.37 -4.60
N PRO A 86 6.46 -9.22 -3.56
CA PRO A 86 7.31 -8.03 -3.43
C PRO A 86 8.18 -7.72 -4.65
N GLU A 87 8.67 -8.74 -5.34
CA GLU A 87 9.51 -8.57 -6.53
C GLU A 87 8.78 -7.90 -7.68
N ASP A 88 7.45 -7.95 -7.67
CA ASP A 88 6.61 -7.33 -8.70
C ASP A 88 6.36 -5.85 -8.43
N VAL A 89 6.64 -5.36 -7.23
CA VAL A 89 6.25 -4.02 -6.80
C VAL A 89 7.37 -3.03 -7.06
N LEU A 90 7.06 -1.98 -7.83
CA LEU A 90 8.00 -0.87 -8.09
C LEU A 90 7.78 0.28 -7.11
N LEU A 91 6.52 0.52 -6.75
CA LEU A 91 6.12 1.59 -5.83
C LEU A 91 4.84 1.18 -5.12
N LEU A 92 4.78 1.48 -3.84
CA LEU A 92 3.59 1.23 -3.02
C LEU A 92 3.22 2.51 -2.31
N ILE A 93 1.94 2.88 -2.34
CA ILE A 93 1.46 4.12 -1.72
C ILE A 93 0.34 3.81 -0.74
N GLU A 94 0.49 4.32 0.48
CA GLU A 94 -0.56 4.31 1.49
C GLU A 94 -1.04 5.73 1.69
N VAL A 95 -2.37 5.92 1.70
CA VAL A 95 -2.98 7.22 1.94
C VAL A 95 -3.61 7.19 3.33
N LEU A 96 -3.24 8.15 4.17
CA LEU A 96 -3.70 8.22 5.55
C LEU A 96 -4.64 9.39 5.75
N ASN A 97 -5.76 9.12 6.37
CA ASN A 97 -6.69 10.14 6.83
C ASN A 97 -6.84 10.11 8.36
N THR A 98 -6.02 9.32 9.03
CA THR A 98 -6.03 9.15 10.48
C THR A 98 -4.58 9.07 10.99
N SER A 99 -4.27 8.13 11.88
CA SER A 99 -2.96 8.05 12.50
C SER A 99 -1.87 7.57 11.55
N LEU A 100 -0.80 8.36 11.46
CA LEU A 100 0.42 8.00 10.74
C LEU A 100 1.18 6.87 11.45
N GLU A 101 1.03 6.76 12.77
CA GLU A 101 1.82 5.85 13.59
C GLU A 101 1.65 4.39 13.20
N TYR A 102 0.41 3.96 12.93
CA TYR A 102 0.14 2.57 12.58
C TYR A 102 0.93 2.15 11.34
N ASP A 103 0.88 2.97 10.29
CA ASP A 103 1.56 2.63 9.04
C ASP A 103 3.07 2.66 9.19
N ARG A 104 3.61 3.60 9.95
CA ARG A 104 5.04 3.65 10.21
C ARG A 104 5.54 2.52 11.09
N GLU A 105 4.80 2.18 12.13
CA GLU A 105 5.26 1.23 13.15
C GLU A 105 4.93 -0.20 12.81
N VAL A 106 3.87 -0.43 12.04
CA VAL A 106 3.41 -1.79 11.73
C VAL A 106 3.66 -2.15 10.28
N LYS A 107 3.16 -1.36 9.33
CA LYS A 107 3.24 -1.70 7.91
C LYS A 107 4.61 -1.43 7.30
N LEU A 108 5.21 -0.29 7.59
CA LEU A 108 6.49 0.05 7.00
C LEU A 108 7.59 -0.96 7.31
N PRO A 109 7.72 -1.48 8.55
CA PRO A 109 8.66 -2.57 8.82
C PRO A 109 8.39 -3.84 8.00
N LEU A 110 7.13 -4.16 7.75
CA LEU A 110 6.78 -5.30 6.89
C LEU A 110 7.28 -5.08 5.47
N TYR A 111 7.08 -3.88 4.94
CA TYR A 111 7.47 -3.55 3.57
C TYR A 111 9.00 -3.55 3.40
N VAL A 112 9.73 -3.00 4.36
CA VAL A 112 11.19 -2.97 4.26
C VAL A 112 11.78 -4.36 4.35
N ARG A 113 11.24 -5.22 5.21
CA ARG A 113 11.71 -6.60 5.30
C ARG A 113 11.41 -7.41 4.04
N ALA A 114 10.32 -7.08 3.38
CA ALA A 114 9.96 -7.73 2.11
C ALA A 114 10.75 -7.18 0.92
N GLY A 115 11.51 -6.10 1.10
CA GLY A 115 12.32 -5.52 0.05
C GLY A 115 11.55 -4.65 -0.94
N ILE A 116 10.40 -4.11 -0.53
CA ILE A 116 9.64 -3.17 -1.38
C ILE A 116 10.52 -1.94 -1.63
N PRO A 117 10.85 -1.63 -2.91
CA PRO A 117 11.90 -0.64 -3.20
C PRO A 117 11.53 0.79 -2.84
N GLU A 118 10.27 1.16 -2.93
CA GLU A 118 9.85 2.52 -2.65
C GLU A 118 8.43 2.52 -2.09
N VAL A 119 8.24 3.25 -0.99
CA VAL A 119 6.94 3.42 -0.33
C VAL A 119 6.68 4.90 -0.12
N TRP A 120 5.48 5.35 -0.47
CA TRP A 120 5.02 6.70 -0.12
C TRP A 120 3.89 6.59 0.89
N ILE A 121 3.92 7.45 1.88
CA ILE A 121 2.81 7.64 2.80
C ILE A 121 2.29 9.05 2.57
N VAL A 122 1.06 9.14 2.05
CA VAL A 122 0.40 10.43 1.80
C VAL A 122 -0.45 10.73 3.02
N ASP A 123 0.02 11.68 3.81
CA ASP A 123 -0.60 12.06 5.08
C ASP A 123 -1.57 13.21 4.83
N LEU A 124 -2.87 12.91 4.76
CA LEU A 124 -3.90 13.92 4.51
C LEU A 124 -4.15 14.79 5.73
N VAL A 125 -3.84 14.31 6.92
CA VAL A 125 -4.05 15.08 8.16
C VAL A 125 -3.06 16.24 8.22
N ASN A 126 -1.79 15.98 7.93
CA ASN A 126 -0.73 16.99 8.01
C ASN A 126 -0.33 17.57 6.65
N GLU A 127 -1.02 17.16 5.59
CA GLU A 127 -0.78 17.60 4.22
C GLU A 127 0.67 17.42 3.79
N LYS A 128 1.21 16.23 4.03
CA LYS A 128 2.58 15.87 3.70
C LYS A 128 2.64 14.55 2.95
N ILE A 129 3.69 14.39 2.14
CA ILE A 129 4.04 13.12 1.52
C ILE A 129 5.39 12.69 2.08
N HIS A 130 5.41 11.51 2.69
CA HIS A 130 6.63 10.90 3.19
C HIS A 130 7.07 9.84 2.21
N THR A 131 8.30 9.92 1.72
CA THR A 131 8.83 8.95 0.76
C THR A 131 9.96 8.16 1.40
N TYR A 132 9.94 6.86 1.15
CA TYR A 132 10.90 5.90 1.70
C TYR A 132 11.44 5.08 0.54
N SER A 133 12.77 4.99 0.44
CA SER A 133 13.40 4.20 -0.62
C SER A 133 14.70 3.59 -0.12
N GLN A 134 15.31 2.74 -0.94
CA GLN A 134 16.54 2.01 -0.62
C GLN A 134 16.38 1.18 0.67
N PRO A 135 15.63 0.07 0.60
CA PRO A 135 15.42 -0.78 1.76
C PRO A 135 16.74 -1.38 2.25
N ALA A 136 16.96 -1.28 3.56
CA ALA A 136 18.05 -1.93 4.26
C ALA A 136 17.46 -3.02 5.17
N ALA A 137 18.25 -3.57 6.09
CA ALA A 137 17.79 -4.71 6.89
C ALA A 137 16.55 -4.41 7.72
N ARG A 138 16.43 -3.20 8.29
CA ARG A 138 15.37 -2.86 9.24
C ARG A 138 14.64 -1.56 8.92
N SER A 139 15.18 -0.75 8.03
CA SER A 139 14.60 0.55 7.71
C SER A 139 14.99 0.96 6.29
N TYR A 140 14.27 1.93 5.76
CA TYR A 140 14.63 2.54 4.50
C TYR A 140 15.78 3.54 4.71
N ALA A 141 16.81 3.43 3.85
CA ALA A 141 17.98 4.30 3.97
C ALA A 141 17.70 5.75 3.58
N ASN A 142 16.78 5.95 2.63
CA ASN A 142 16.37 7.28 2.19
C ASN A 142 14.95 7.56 2.69
N VAL A 143 14.82 8.65 3.47
CA VAL A 143 13.51 9.11 3.95
C VAL A 143 13.41 10.59 3.66
N SER A 144 12.31 11.02 3.05
CA SER A 144 12.07 12.42 2.72
C SER A 144 10.62 12.77 3.02
N SER A 145 10.38 14.02 3.36
CA SER A 145 9.03 14.52 3.61
C SER A 145 8.86 15.85 2.91
N THR A 146 7.78 15.98 2.14
CA THR A 146 7.47 17.19 1.40
C THR A 146 6.02 17.61 1.64
N VAL A 147 5.75 18.89 1.49
CA VAL A 147 4.40 19.45 1.64
C VAL A 147 3.62 19.31 0.34
#